data_141f5b44e8e01ee0b62e4698824a335d
#
_entry.id   141f5b44e8e01ee0b62e4698824a335d
#
_cell.length_a   1.000
_cell.length_b   1.000
_cell.length_c   1.000
_cell.angle_alpha   90.00
_cell.angle_beta   90.00
_cell.angle_gamma   90.00
#
_symmetry.space_group_name_H-M   'P 1'
#
loop_
_entity.id
_entity.type
_entity.pdbx_description
1 polymer ?
#
loop_
_entity_poly.entity_id
_entity_poly.type
_entity_poly.pdbx_seq_one_letter_code
_entity_poly.pdbx_strand_id
1 'polypeptide(L)'
;ALVARSGFPYRSAPTPNGVTPAPQRPRLGSDFDTSWARRYPARLTRAALVEGVMRPTMTILADPRVYGLDRLGQLDGPVIFAANHHSHADTPLMLTTIPDPWRHRTVVGAAADYFFGTRIGGTIAALTIGAIPIERTKVGRRSADMTRELIDDGWSLLIFPEGGRSPDGWGQPFRGGAAYLAIRCDVPVVPIHIQGTGRILRKGRILPQPSSTTVTFGDPLIAHDGENARRFAERLETAVAALADEATTDWWQARKRAHAGTSPDLTGPQAGAWRRIWALGKNDRQTQTRRRRWPNL
;
A
#
# COMPACT_ATOMS: atom_id res chain seq x y z
N ALA A 1 33.84 34.43 11.66
CA ALA A 1 34.68 33.58 10.79
C ALA A 1 34.40 32.07 10.97
N LEU A 2 34.23 31.57 12.20
CA LEU A 2 33.93 30.15 12.48
C LEU A 2 32.54 29.70 12.01
N VAL A 3 31.51 30.53 12.19
CA VAL A 3 30.12 30.25 11.79
C VAL A 3 29.98 30.19 10.27
N ALA A 4 30.70 31.02 9.52
CA ALA A 4 30.70 30.99 8.06
C ALA A 4 31.38 29.70 7.51
N ARG A 5 32.40 29.19 8.20
CA ARG A 5 33.09 27.93 7.81
C ARG A 5 32.28 26.68 8.16
N SER A 6 31.40 26.74 9.16
CA SER A 6 30.55 25.59 9.53
C SER A 6 29.40 25.33 8.55
N GLY A 7 29.11 26.25 7.62
CA GLY A 7 27.99 26.12 6.68
C GLY A 7 26.62 26.27 7.36
N PHE A 8 26.56 26.79 8.57
CA PHE A 8 25.30 27.09 9.25
C PHE A 8 24.57 28.26 8.51
N PRO A 9 23.22 28.18 8.31
CA PRO A 9 22.28 27.22 8.86
C PRO A 9 22.05 25.94 8.01
N TYR A 10 22.79 25.73 6.95
CA TYR A 10 22.58 24.64 5.98
C TYR A 10 23.22 23.30 6.41
N ARG A 11 24.06 23.30 7.43
CA ARG A 11 24.68 22.13 8.04
C ARG A 11 24.42 22.10 9.55
N SER A 12 24.53 20.92 10.14
CA SER A 12 24.45 20.76 11.58
C SER A 12 25.46 21.62 12.30
N ALA A 13 25.10 22.19 13.45
CA ALA A 13 26.03 22.95 14.29
C ALA A 13 27.30 22.12 14.59
N PRO A 14 28.49 22.74 14.62
CA PRO A 14 29.71 22.04 14.94
C PRO A 14 29.66 21.47 16.37
N THR A 15 30.10 20.24 16.52
CA THR A 15 30.19 19.60 17.85
C THR A 15 31.27 20.30 18.68
N PRO A 16 30.99 20.66 19.94
CA PRO A 16 32.00 21.23 20.83
C PRO A 16 33.21 20.32 21.01
N ASN A 17 34.40 20.93 21.22
CA ASN A 17 35.61 20.18 21.49
C ASN A 17 35.45 19.31 22.74
N GLY A 18 35.84 18.03 22.66
CA GLY A 18 35.72 17.05 23.75
C GLY A 18 34.38 16.29 23.80
N VAL A 19 33.43 16.61 22.93
CA VAL A 19 32.19 15.85 22.79
C VAL A 19 32.32 14.91 21.59
N THR A 20 32.28 13.60 21.81
CA THR A 20 32.18 12.61 20.74
C THR A 20 30.75 12.64 20.20
N PRO A 21 30.52 13.00 18.93
CA PRO A 21 29.17 12.99 18.38
C PRO A 21 28.63 11.56 18.44
N ALA A 22 27.40 11.41 18.94
CA ALA A 22 26.74 10.12 18.91
C ALA A 22 26.71 9.59 17.45
N PRO A 23 27.02 8.31 17.21
CA PRO A 23 26.98 7.75 15.88
C PRO A 23 25.59 7.95 15.28
N GLN A 24 25.53 8.78 14.24
CA GLN A 24 24.28 8.99 13.51
C GLN A 24 23.93 7.68 12.81
N ARG A 25 23.02 6.91 13.40
CA ARG A 25 22.45 5.75 12.72
C ARG A 25 21.79 6.24 11.44
N PRO A 26 22.07 5.63 10.28
CA PRO A 26 21.37 5.99 9.06
C PRO A 26 19.87 5.82 9.28
N ARG A 27 19.12 6.89 9.07
CA ARG A 27 17.64 6.86 9.17
C ARG A 27 17.11 6.05 7.99
N LEU A 28 17.03 4.74 8.15
CA LEU A 28 16.51 3.77 7.18
C LEU A 28 15.33 3.01 7.79
N GLY A 29 14.61 2.27 6.98
CA GLY A 29 13.41 1.56 7.41
C GLY A 29 12.29 2.51 7.82
N SER A 30 11.69 2.28 8.98
CA SER A 30 10.60 3.12 9.52
C SER A 30 11.03 4.55 9.86
N ASP A 31 12.34 4.80 9.98
CA ASP A 31 12.89 6.12 10.31
C ASP A 31 13.22 6.99 9.09
N PHE A 32 12.98 6.49 7.88
CA PHE A 32 13.27 7.21 6.65
C PHE A 32 12.36 8.45 6.53
N ASP A 33 12.97 9.62 6.38
CA ASP A 33 12.22 10.86 6.18
C ASP A 33 11.72 10.99 4.74
N THR A 34 10.41 11.04 4.58
CA THR A 34 9.72 11.22 3.29
C THR A 34 9.05 12.59 3.17
N SER A 35 9.21 13.50 4.14
CA SER A 35 8.51 14.80 4.17
C SER A 35 8.82 15.67 2.94
N TRP A 36 10.07 15.61 2.45
CA TRP A 36 10.53 16.33 1.27
C TRP A 36 9.74 15.95 -0.01
N ALA A 37 9.27 14.67 -0.10
CA ALA A 37 8.55 14.18 -1.28
C ALA A 37 7.12 14.77 -1.39
N ARG A 38 6.64 15.45 -0.36
CA ARG A 38 5.35 16.15 -0.34
C ARG A 38 5.47 17.65 -0.61
N ARG A 39 6.69 18.17 -0.69
CA ARG A 39 6.94 19.58 -1.08
C ARG A 39 6.61 19.82 -2.55
N TYR A 40 6.26 21.04 -2.89
CA TYR A 40 5.77 21.41 -4.22
C TYR A 40 6.61 20.88 -5.38
N PRO A 41 7.94 21.01 -5.43
CA PRO A 41 8.75 20.54 -6.56
C PRO A 41 8.65 19.01 -6.74
N ALA A 42 8.71 18.23 -5.65
CA ALA A 42 8.62 16.78 -5.70
C ALA A 42 7.21 16.30 -6.08
N ARG A 43 6.17 17.02 -5.62
CA ARG A 43 4.77 16.76 -6.02
C ARG A 43 4.55 16.98 -7.51
N LEU A 44 5.06 18.08 -8.05
CA LEU A 44 4.95 18.38 -9.48
C LEU A 44 5.66 17.31 -10.32
N THR A 45 6.87 16.92 -9.93
CA THR A 45 7.61 15.82 -10.58
C THR A 45 6.82 14.52 -10.54
N ARG A 46 6.24 14.17 -9.38
CA ARG A 46 5.41 12.98 -9.26
C ARG A 46 4.14 13.06 -10.11
N ALA A 47 3.45 14.20 -10.12
CA ALA A 47 2.27 14.39 -10.96
C ALA A 47 2.61 14.22 -12.44
N ALA A 48 3.70 14.83 -12.91
CA ALA A 48 4.17 14.65 -14.29
C ALA A 48 4.51 13.17 -14.59
N LEU A 49 5.11 12.45 -13.65
CA LEU A 49 5.42 11.03 -13.79
C LEU A 49 4.16 10.16 -13.83
N VAL A 50 3.18 10.46 -12.98
CA VAL A 50 1.91 9.72 -12.94
C VAL A 50 1.12 9.93 -14.23
N GLU A 51 0.95 11.17 -14.67
CA GLU A 51 0.14 11.48 -15.85
C GLU A 51 0.89 11.19 -17.17
N GLY A 52 2.20 11.50 -17.23
CA GLY A 52 2.97 11.38 -18.48
C GLY A 52 3.57 9.99 -18.71
N VAL A 53 3.80 9.20 -17.68
CA VAL A 53 4.46 7.88 -17.81
C VAL A 53 3.58 6.76 -17.28
N MET A 54 3.16 6.83 -15.99
CA MET A 54 2.44 5.71 -15.39
C MET A 54 1.09 5.49 -16.04
N ARG A 55 0.33 6.57 -16.30
CA ARG A 55 -1.01 6.46 -16.87
C ARG A 55 -1.01 5.84 -18.25
N PRO A 56 -0.25 6.33 -19.25
CA PRO A 56 -0.19 5.67 -20.56
C PRO A 56 0.36 4.24 -20.47
N THR A 57 1.35 3.99 -19.61
CA THR A 57 1.87 2.63 -19.39
C THR A 57 0.79 1.70 -18.84
N MET A 58 0.03 2.13 -17.81
CA MET A 58 -1.06 1.33 -17.26
C MET A 58 -2.21 1.17 -18.23
N THR A 59 -2.54 2.17 -19.05
CA THR A 59 -3.55 2.05 -20.10
C THR A 59 -3.18 0.93 -21.09
N ILE A 60 -1.92 0.85 -21.51
CA ILE A 60 -1.46 -0.18 -22.45
C ILE A 60 -1.32 -1.56 -21.79
N LEU A 61 -0.75 -1.62 -20.58
CA LEU A 61 -0.45 -2.90 -19.93
C LEU A 61 -1.63 -3.49 -19.17
N ALA A 62 -2.50 -2.65 -18.63
CA ALA A 62 -3.55 -3.06 -17.70
C ALA A 62 -4.96 -2.89 -18.27
N ASP A 63 -5.16 -2.09 -19.33
CA ASP A 63 -6.49 -1.80 -19.92
C ASP A 63 -7.56 -1.68 -18.80
N PRO A 64 -7.44 -0.69 -17.89
CA PRO A 64 -8.21 -0.65 -16.67
C PRO A 64 -9.68 -0.31 -16.90
N ARG A 65 -10.57 -1.15 -16.37
CA ARG A 65 -12.00 -0.87 -16.25
C ARG A 65 -12.29 -0.48 -14.82
N VAL A 66 -12.84 0.72 -14.62
CA VAL A 66 -13.07 1.28 -13.28
C VAL A 66 -14.56 1.38 -13.01
N TYR A 67 -15.00 0.86 -11.87
CA TYR A 67 -16.40 0.84 -11.43
C TYR A 67 -16.53 1.42 -10.02
N GLY A 68 -17.73 1.89 -9.68
CA GLY A 68 -18.09 2.35 -8.34
C GLY A 68 -17.54 3.72 -7.96
N LEU A 69 -17.11 4.55 -8.92
CA LEU A 69 -16.68 5.93 -8.63
C LEU A 69 -17.80 6.81 -8.11
N ASP A 70 -19.06 6.53 -8.47
CA ASP A 70 -20.26 7.16 -7.99
C ASP A 70 -20.44 7.03 -6.47
N ARG A 71 -19.94 5.95 -5.87
CA ARG A 71 -19.96 5.69 -4.42
C ARG A 71 -19.09 6.66 -3.62
N LEU A 72 -18.17 7.35 -4.29
CA LEU A 72 -17.27 8.33 -3.66
C LEU A 72 -17.82 9.75 -3.62
N GLY A 73 -18.94 10.00 -4.29
CA GLY A 73 -19.48 11.35 -4.52
C GLY A 73 -19.92 12.11 -3.25
N GLN A 74 -20.02 11.42 -2.11
CA GLN A 74 -20.40 12.02 -0.82
C GLN A 74 -19.18 12.24 0.11
N LEU A 75 -17.96 11.93 -0.36
CA LEU A 75 -16.76 12.05 0.43
C LEU A 75 -16.14 13.43 0.24
N ASP A 76 -16.06 14.17 1.32
CA ASP A 76 -15.34 15.43 1.40
C ASP A 76 -14.10 15.23 2.28
N GLY A 77 -12.92 15.34 1.70
CA GLY A 77 -11.68 15.29 2.44
C GLY A 77 -10.88 13.98 2.30
N PRO A 78 -9.88 13.79 3.17
CA PRO A 78 -8.98 12.63 3.11
C PRO A 78 -9.69 11.31 3.44
N VAL A 79 -9.23 10.24 2.79
CA VAL A 79 -9.73 8.89 3.01
C VAL A 79 -8.57 7.89 3.03
N ILE A 80 -8.83 6.70 3.56
CA ILE A 80 -7.93 5.56 3.41
C ILE A 80 -8.47 4.65 2.31
N PHE A 81 -7.75 4.52 1.20
CA PHE A 81 -8.03 3.54 0.15
C PHE A 81 -7.41 2.19 0.55
N ALA A 82 -8.22 1.16 0.70
CA ALA A 82 -7.78 -0.16 1.11
C ALA A 82 -8.07 -1.19 0.02
N ALA A 83 -7.02 -1.71 -0.61
CA ALA A 83 -7.12 -2.62 -1.74
C ALA A 83 -6.47 -3.99 -1.46
N ASN A 84 -6.94 -5.04 -2.13
CA ASN A 84 -6.22 -6.31 -2.20
C ASN A 84 -4.90 -6.18 -2.99
N HIS A 85 -3.95 -7.10 -2.79
CA HIS A 85 -2.60 -6.96 -3.34
C HIS A 85 -2.09 -8.24 -4.02
N HIS A 86 -2.09 -8.22 -5.34
CA HIS A 86 -1.65 -9.37 -6.15
C HIS A 86 -0.33 -9.12 -6.88
N SER A 87 -0.03 -7.87 -7.24
CA SER A 87 1.05 -7.54 -8.16
C SER A 87 1.77 -6.24 -7.80
N HIS A 88 2.99 -6.07 -8.26
CA HIS A 88 3.64 -4.75 -8.26
C HIS A 88 2.92 -3.73 -9.16
N ALA A 89 2.10 -4.18 -10.09
CA ALA A 89 1.28 -3.32 -10.94
C ALA A 89 0.10 -2.67 -10.18
N ASP A 90 -0.29 -3.18 -8.98
CA ASP A 90 -1.43 -2.65 -8.24
C ASP A 90 -1.23 -1.20 -7.83
N THR A 91 -0.03 -0.85 -7.33
CA THR A 91 0.26 0.53 -6.89
C THR A 91 0.19 1.54 -8.04
N PRO A 92 0.92 1.39 -9.16
CA PRO A 92 0.78 2.32 -10.27
C PRO A 92 -0.63 2.32 -10.89
N LEU A 93 -1.32 1.18 -10.93
CA LEU A 93 -2.70 1.12 -11.38
C LEU A 93 -3.59 1.99 -10.49
N MET A 94 -3.50 1.84 -9.17
CA MET A 94 -4.28 2.64 -8.22
C MET A 94 -3.98 4.13 -8.33
N LEU A 95 -2.71 4.54 -8.41
CA LEU A 95 -2.34 5.95 -8.57
C LEU A 95 -2.88 6.57 -9.87
N THR A 96 -3.20 5.76 -10.88
CA THR A 96 -3.77 6.24 -12.15
C THR A 96 -5.30 6.16 -12.20
N THR A 97 -5.92 5.32 -11.35
CA THR A 97 -7.38 5.11 -11.31
C THR A 97 -8.09 5.82 -10.18
N ILE A 98 -7.39 6.16 -9.08
CA ILE A 98 -7.95 7.03 -8.03
C ILE A 98 -8.39 8.35 -8.67
N PRO A 99 -9.65 8.79 -8.48
CA PRO A 99 -10.16 10.02 -9.08
C PRO A 99 -9.62 11.28 -8.38
N ASP A 100 -9.77 12.43 -9.03
CA ASP A 100 -9.63 13.71 -8.35
C ASP A 100 -10.76 13.91 -7.33
N PRO A 101 -10.54 14.58 -6.20
CA PRO A 101 -9.34 15.36 -5.84
C PRO A 101 -8.21 14.55 -5.20
N TRP A 102 -8.36 13.25 -4.96
CA TRP A 102 -7.43 12.45 -4.16
C TRP A 102 -6.16 12.04 -4.90
N ARG A 103 -6.19 11.86 -6.23
CA ARG A 103 -5.06 11.29 -7.03
C ARG A 103 -3.71 11.89 -6.67
N HIS A 104 -3.58 13.20 -6.73
CA HIS A 104 -2.31 13.88 -6.47
C HIS A 104 -2.07 14.24 -5.00
N ARG A 105 -3.01 13.86 -4.12
CA ARG A 105 -2.91 13.97 -2.68
C ARG A 105 -3.01 12.62 -1.97
N THR A 106 -2.61 11.56 -2.64
CA THR A 106 -2.51 10.21 -2.06
C THR A 106 -1.06 9.84 -1.81
N VAL A 107 -0.76 9.36 -0.61
CA VAL A 107 0.48 8.68 -0.24
C VAL A 107 0.25 7.19 -0.19
N VAL A 108 1.30 6.39 -0.41
CA VAL A 108 1.22 4.93 -0.43
C VAL A 108 1.91 4.36 0.80
N GLY A 109 1.19 3.62 1.61
CA GLY A 109 1.75 2.86 2.72
C GLY A 109 2.63 1.72 2.20
N ALA A 110 3.94 1.88 2.29
CA ALA A 110 4.90 0.92 1.78
C ALA A 110 5.70 0.26 2.91
N ALA A 111 6.02 -1.00 2.71
CA ALA A 111 6.77 -1.78 3.69
C ALA A 111 8.15 -1.20 3.96
N ALA A 112 8.39 -0.79 5.19
CA ALA A 112 9.60 -0.11 5.62
C ALA A 112 10.87 -0.94 5.38
N ASP A 113 10.79 -2.24 5.64
CA ASP A 113 11.87 -3.20 5.44
C ASP A 113 12.24 -3.45 3.97
N TYR A 114 11.28 -3.31 3.06
CA TYR A 114 11.47 -3.60 1.64
C TYR A 114 11.89 -2.36 0.83
N PHE A 115 11.16 -1.26 0.97
CA PHE A 115 11.39 -0.07 0.15
C PHE A 115 12.43 0.88 0.74
N PHE A 116 12.55 0.92 2.06
CA PHE A 116 13.39 1.89 2.76
C PHE A 116 14.64 1.26 3.39
N GLY A 117 15.00 0.05 2.99
CA GLY A 117 16.25 -0.61 3.41
C GLY A 117 17.51 0.06 2.86
N THR A 118 17.39 0.85 1.80
CA THR A 118 18.46 1.67 1.22
C THR A 118 17.99 3.11 0.99
N ARG A 119 18.92 4.07 1.02
CA ARG A 119 18.59 5.49 0.75
C ARG A 119 18.05 5.68 -0.66
N ILE A 120 18.66 5.06 -1.66
CA ILE A 120 18.27 5.19 -3.07
C ILE A 120 16.87 4.61 -3.27
N GLY A 121 16.62 3.40 -2.79
CA GLY A 121 15.31 2.75 -2.89
C GLY A 121 14.20 3.57 -2.24
N GLY A 122 14.43 4.05 -1.00
CA GLY A 122 13.48 4.90 -0.29
C GLY A 122 13.22 6.24 -1.00
N THR A 123 14.27 6.87 -1.54
CA THR A 123 14.14 8.12 -2.30
C THR A 123 13.31 7.91 -3.59
N ILE A 124 13.62 6.87 -4.36
CA ILE A 124 12.86 6.54 -5.57
C ILE A 124 11.40 6.24 -5.23
N ALA A 125 11.13 5.39 -4.24
CA ALA A 125 9.76 5.06 -3.83
C ALA A 125 8.99 6.29 -3.33
N ALA A 126 9.60 7.13 -2.49
CA ALA A 126 8.97 8.36 -2.00
C ALA A 126 8.67 9.35 -3.13
N LEU A 127 9.57 9.51 -4.10
CA LEU A 127 9.39 10.42 -5.23
C LEU A 127 8.34 9.92 -6.21
N THR A 128 8.44 8.64 -6.64
CA THR A 128 7.64 8.12 -7.77
C THR A 128 6.22 7.76 -7.37
N ILE A 129 6.03 7.08 -6.25
CA ILE A 129 4.70 6.62 -5.80
C ILE A 129 4.23 7.30 -4.50
N GLY A 130 4.96 8.29 -3.98
CA GLY A 130 4.60 8.92 -2.72
C GLY A 130 4.67 7.97 -1.52
N ALA A 131 5.58 6.99 -1.56
CA ALA A 131 5.68 5.98 -0.52
C ALA A 131 6.03 6.58 0.85
N ILE A 132 5.35 6.10 1.89
CA ILE A 132 5.67 6.36 3.29
C ILE A 132 5.99 5.03 3.99
N PRO A 133 6.96 5.01 4.93
CA PRO A 133 7.36 3.78 5.58
C PRO A 133 6.31 3.32 6.61
N ILE A 134 5.76 2.14 6.41
CA ILE A 134 4.84 1.48 7.37
C ILE A 134 5.42 0.11 7.75
N GLU A 135 5.39 -0.20 9.05
CA GLU A 135 5.79 -1.51 9.55
C GLU A 135 4.73 -2.57 9.24
N ARG A 136 5.15 -3.71 8.63
CA ARG A 136 4.23 -4.78 8.23
C ARG A 136 3.67 -5.60 9.38
N THR A 137 4.46 -5.79 10.44
CA THR A 137 4.11 -6.71 11.52
C THR A 137 3.17 -6.09 12.53
N LYS A 138 3.40 -4.81 12.84
CA LYS A 138 2.56 -4.05 13.76
C LYS A 138 2.66 -2.57 13.38
N VAL A 139 1.53 -1.97 13.04
CA VAL A 139 1.47 -0.51 12.87
C VAL A 139 1.73 0.11 14.23
N GLY A 140 2.91 0.68 14.39
CA GLY A 140 3.36 1.31 15.61
C GLY A 140 2.72 2.69 15.81
N ARG A 141 2.83 3.22 17.03
CA ARG A 141 2.32 4.56 17.38
C ARG A 141 2.87 5.62 16.45
N ARG A 142 4.15 5.54 16.10
CA ARG A 142 4.83 6.49 15.18
C ARG A 142 4.23 6.49 13.78
N SER A 143 3.95 5.31 13.21
CA SER A 143 3.30 5.24 11.89
C SER A 143 1.89 5.81 11.94
N ALA A 144 1.18 5.62 13.05
CA ALA A 144 -0.15 6.19 13.25
C ALA A 144 -0.11 7.72 13.39
N ASP A 145 0.83 8.24 14.17
CA ASP A 145 0.98 9.69 14.36
C ASP A 145 1.37 10.38 13.03
N MET A 146 2.32 9.80 12.28
CA MET A 146 2.67 10.29 10.94
C MET A 146 1.47 10.24 9.97
N THR A 147 0.67 9.18 10.02
CA THR A 147 -0.53 9.07 9.17
C THR A 147 -1.56 10.12 9.55
N ARG A 148 -1.73 10.37 10.85
CA ARG A 148 -2.63 11.42 11.33
C ARG A 148 -2.21 12.79 10.86
N GLU A 149 -0.93 13.15 11.01
CA GLU A 149 -0.40 14.42 10.48
C GLU A 149 -0.66 14.57 8.97
N LEU A 150 -0.51 13.49 8.20
CA LEU A 150 -0.80 13.48 6.76
C LEU A 150 -2.28 13.69 6.45
N ILE A 151 -3.16 13.03 7.19
CA ILE A 151 -4.61 13.19 7.06
C ILE A 151 -5.03 14.62 7.41
N ASP A 152 -4.51 15.17 8.52
CA ASP A 152 -4.78 16.54 8.96
C ASP A 152 -4.28 17.56 7.93
N ASP A 153 -3.19 17.26 7.20
CA ASP A 153 -2.68 18.05 6.07
C ASP A 153 -3.45 17.83 4.75
N GLY A 154 -4.54 17.06 4.74
CA GLY A 154 -5.39 16.79 3.59
C GLY A 154 -4.83 15.72 2.63
N TRP A 155 -3.98 14.81 3.10
CA TRP A 155 -3.49 13.67 2.33
C TRP A 155 -4.32 12.42 2.58
N SER A 156 -4.66 11.69 1.52
CA SER A 156 -5.23 10.35 1.59
C SER A 156 -4.14 9.29 1.62
N LEU A 157 -4.47 8.11 2.12
CA LEU A 157 -3.56 6.97 2.22
C LEU A 157 -4.06 5.81 1.36
N LEU A 158 -3.22 5.29 0.47
CA LEU A 158 -3.42 3.99 -0.16
C LEU A 158 -2.66 2.92 0.64
N ILE A 159 -3.35 1.89 1.07
CA ILE A 159 -2.76 0.78 1.82
C ILE A 159 -3.28 -0.57 1.31
N PHE A 160 -2.45 -1.60 1.42
CA PHE A 160 -2.79 -2.98 1.12
C PHE A 160 -2.85 -3.78 2.43
N PRO A 161 -4.05 -4.02 2.99
CA PRO A 161 -4.21 -4.60 4.33
C PRO A 161 -3.65 -6.02 4.48
N GLU A 162 -3.47 -6.74 3.37
CA GLU A 162 -2.84 -8.06 3.33
C GLU A 162 -1.39 -8.03 3.87
N GLY A 163 -0.72 -6.87 3.81
CA GLY A 163 0.66 -6.69 4.24
C GLY A 163 1.70 -7.36 3.34
N GLY A 164 1.30 -7.88 2.20
CA GLY A 164 2.16 -8.49 1.20
C GLY A 164 1.39 -8.97 -0.01
N ARG A 165 2.09 -9.17 -1.12
CA ARG A 165 1.47 -9.66 -2.36
C ARG A 165 1.08 -11.12 -2.24
N SER A 166 -0.07 -11.48 -2.82
CA SER A 166 -0.51 -12.86 -2.94
C SER A 166 0.58 -13.76 -3.54
N PRO A 167 0.88 -14.92 -2.94
CA PRO A 167 1.85 -15.86 -3.48
C PRO A 167 1.28 -16.75 -4.59
N ASP A 168 -0.02 -16.98 -4.59
CA ASP A 168 -0.71 -17.98 -5.42
C ASP A 168 -1.88 -17.41 -6.25
N GLY A 169 -2.16 -16.12 -6.11
CA GLY A 169 -3.25 -15.43 -6.82
C GLY A 169 -4.53 -15.31 -6.01
N TRP A 170 -4.60 -15.88 -4.80
CA TRP A 170 -5.71 -15.72 -3.86
C TRP A 170 -5.37 -14.62 -2.83
N GLY A 171 -6.37 -13.92 -2.32
CA GLY A 171 -6.21 -12.94 -1.26
C GLY A 171 -5.61 -13.54 0.00
N GLN A 172 -5.03 -12.69 0.83
CA GLN A 172 -4.58 -13.02 2.17
C GLN A 172 -5.50 -12.34 3.19
N PRO A 173 -5.65 -12.89 4.40
CA PRO A 173 -6.44 -12.24 5.45
C PRO A 173 -5.96 -10.82 5.71
N PHE A 174 -6.90 -9.91 5.92
CA PHE A 174 -6.59 -8.52 6.18
C PHE A 174 -6.04 -8.34 7.59
N ARG A 175 -4.95 -7.62 7.70
CA ARG A 175 -4.35 -7.22 8.97
C ARG A 175 -5.05 -5.97 9.49
N GLY A 176 -5.10 -5.83 10.81
CA GLY A 176 -5.75 -4.70 11.48
C GLY A 176 -5.11 -3.32 11.25
N GLY A 177 -4.01 -3.22 10.47
CA GLY A 177 -3.27 -1.96 10.32
C GLY A 177 -4.07 -0.84 9.68
N ALA A 178 -4.75 -1.11 8.56
CA ALA A 178 -5.59 -0.12 7.88
C ALA A 178 -6.75 0.33 8.77
N ALA A 179 -7.44 -0.63 9.41
CA ALA A 179 -8.54 -0.37 10.33
C ALA A 179 -8.07 0.45 11.56
N TYR A 180 -6.91 0.12 12.12
CA TYR A 180 -6.33 0.86 13.23
C TYR A 180 -6.03 2.32 12.85
N LEU A 181 -5.45 2.55 11.67
CA LEU A 181 -5.17 3.90 11.17
C LEU A 181 -6.48 4.68 10.95
N ALA A 182 -7.50 4.05 10.38
CA ALA A 182 -8.80 4.68 10.15
C ALA A 182 -9.48 5.11 11.46
N ILE A 183 -9.51 4.23 12.45
CA ILE A 183 -10.05 4.53 13.79
C ILE A 183 -9.25 5.66 14.45
N ARG A 184 -7.92 5.60 14.35
CA ARG A 184 -7.04 6.59 14.99
C ARG A 184 -7.14 7.98 14.37
N CYS A 185 -7.35 8.05 13.05
CA CYS A 185 -7.43 9.29 12.30
C CYS A 185 -8.87 9.81 12.13
N ASP A 186 -9.86 8.99 12.50
CA ASP A 186 -11.29 9.29 12.33
C ASP A 186 -11.65 9.62 10.86
N VAL A 187 -11.23 8.73 9.95
CA VAL A 187 -11.48 8.90 8.51
C VAL A 187 -12.11 7.65 7.90
N PRO A 188 -12.94 7.81 6.85
CA PRO A 188 -13.53 6.68 6.16
C PRO A 188 -12.47 5.85 5.42
N VAL A 189 -12.75 4.54 5.31
CA VAL A 189 -11.99 3.60 4.49
C VAL A 189 -12.82 3.25 3.26
N VAL A 190 -12.24 3.45 2.09
CA VAL A 190 -12.83 3.01 0.82
C VAL A 190 -12.28 1.63 0.48
N PRO A 191 -13.10 0.56 0.55
CA PRO A 191 -12.70 -0.76 0.12
C PRO A 191 -12.56 -0.80 -1.39
N ILE A 192 -11.52 -1.45 -1.91
CA ILE A 192 -11.26 -1.55 -3.33
C ILE A 192 -10.88 -2.98 -3.69
N HIS A 193 -11.49 -3.49 -4.74
CA HIS A 193 -11.08 -4.77 -5.33
C HIS A 193 -10.36 -4.55 -6.65
N ILE A 194 -9.16 -5.14 -6.76
CA ILE A 194 -8.34 -5.14 -7.97
C ILE A 194 -8.28 -6.56 -8.52
N GLN A 195 -8.63 -6.72 -9.80
CA GLN A 195 -8.56 -7.99 -10.50
C GLN A 195 -7.69 -7.88 -11.76
N GLY A 196 -6.98 -8.96 -12.10
CA GLY A 196 -6.23 -9.09 -13.36
C GLY A 196 -4.75 -8.73 -13.29
N THR A 197 -4.31 -7.91 -12.34
CA THR A 197 -2.91 -7.45 -12.21
C THR A 197 -1.90 -8.57 -11.95
N GLY A 198 -2.33 -9.65 -11.30
CA GLY A 198 -1.51 -10.85 -11.12
C GLY A 198 -1.08 -11.53 -12.43
N ARG A 199 -1.74 -11.24 -13.55
CA ARG A 199 -1.35 -11.69 -14.89
C ARG A 199 -0.29 -10.78 -15.51
N ILE A 200 -0.32 -9.47 -15.20
CA ILE A 200 0.61 -8.47 -15.73
C ILE A 200 2.02 -8.75 -15.21
N LEU A 201 2.19 -8.81 -13.90
CA LEU A 201 3.51 -9.02 -13.28
C LEU A 201 3.40 -9.98 -12.09
N ARG A 202 3.39 -11.27 -12.39
CA ARG A 202 3.34 -12.33 -11.39
C ARG A 202 4.61 -12.35 -10.54
N LYS A 203 4.49 -12.71 -9.27
CA LYS A 203 5.64 -12.89 -8.37
C LYS A 203 6.67 -13.85 -9.00
N GLY A 204 7.92 -13.37 -9.15
CA GLY A 204 9.02 -14.13 -9.77
C GLY A 204 9.20 -13.91 -11.28
N ARG A 205 8.33 -13.14 -11.95
CA ARG A 205 8.56 -12.71 -13.34
C ARG A 205 9.10 -11.28 -13.38
N ILE A 206 9.97 -11.01 -14.34
CA ILE A 206 10.60 -9.69 -14.55
C ILE A 206 9.90 -8.92 -15.69
N LEU A 207 9.43 -9.64 -16.71
CA LEU A 207 8.78 -9.03 -17.88
C LEU A 207 7.26 -8.95 -17.65
N PRO A 208 6.67 -7.74 -17.76
CA PRO A 208 5.22 -7.57 -17.69
C PRO A 208 4.55 -8.13 -18.95
N GLN A 209 3.35 -8.67 -18.78
CA GLN A 209 2.48 -9.12 -19.86
C GLN A 209 1.18 -8.30 -19.83
N PRO A 210 0.72 -7.72 -20.95
CA PRO A 210 -0.55 -7.02 -20.98
C PRO A 210 -1.72 -7.93 -20.56
N SER A 211 -2.61 -7.40 -19.73
CA SER A 211 -3.81 -8.09 -19.29
C SER A 211 -4.85 -7.08 -18.84
N SER A 212 -6.08 -7.19 -19.33
CA SER A 212 -7.18 -6.34 -18.85
C SER A 212 -7.37 -6.50 -17.34
N THR A 213 -7.62 -5.39 -16.68
CA THR A 213 -7.81 -5.30 -15.23
C THR A 213 -9.14 -4.64 -14.90
N THR A 214 -9.64 -4.98 -13.73
CA THR A 214 -10.83 -4.33 -13.16
C THR A 214 -10.48 -3.73 -11.82
N VAL A 215 -10.90 -2.49 -11.58
CA VAL A 215 -10.80 -1.80 -10.29
C VAL A 215 -12.20 -1.41 -9.88
N THR A 216 -12.68 -1.96 -8.77
CA THR A 216 -14.03 -1.67 -8.24
C THR A 216 -13.91 -0.97 -6.90
N PHE A 217 -14.39 0.26 -6.83
CA PHE A 217 -14.50 1.03 -5.59
C PHE A 217 -15.80 0.65 -4.87
N GLY A 218 -15.72 0.43 -3.57
CA GLY A 218 -16.87 0.12 -2.73
C GLY A 218 -17.38 1.33 -1.96
N ASP A 219 -18.48 1.11 -1.24
CA ASP A 219 -19.05 2.12 -0.37
C ASP A 219 -18.07 2.41 0.78
N PRO A 220 -17.85 3.69 1.15
CA PRO A 220 -16.98 4.05 2.26
C PRO A 220 -17.45 3.44 3.59
N LEU A 221 -16.53 2.91 4.34
CA LEU A 221 -16.75 2.34 5.67
C LEU A 221 -16.19 3.28 6.74
N ILE A 222 -17.00 3.55 7.74
CA ILE A 222 -16.62 4.29 8.94
C ILE A 222 -16.60 3.30 10.11
N ALA A 223 -15.67 3.46 11.03
CA ALA A 223 -15.65 2.66 12.25
C ALA A 223 -16.87 2.98 13.11
N HIS A 224 -17.49 1.96 13.70
CA HIS A 224 -18.57 2.15 14.65
C HIS A 224 -18.02 2.57 16.02
N ASP A 225 -18.83 3.27 16.81
CA ASP A 225 -18.45 3.63 18.17
C ASP A 225 -18.04 2.40 18.99
N GLY A 226 -16.81 2.46 19.56
CA GLY A 226 -16.26 1.35 20.33
C GLY A 226 -15.80 0.14 19.50
N GLU A 227 -15.84 0.21 18.16
CA GLU A 227 -15.35 -0.87 17.31
C GLU A 227 -13.84 -0.98 17.40
N ASN A 228 -13.33 -2.20 17.62
CA ASN A 228 -11.90 -2.43 17.61
C ASN A 228 -11.36 -2.68 16.18
N ALA A 229 -10.06 -2.44 15.99
CA ALA A 229 -9.41 -2.56 14.69
C ALA A 229 -9.53 -3.95 14.05
N ARG A 230 -9.69 -5.02 14.85
CA ARG A 230 -9.86 -6.38 14.32
C ARG A 230 -11.23 -6.54 13.66
N ARG A 231 -12.30 -6.15 14.35
CA ARG A 231 -13.67 -6.23 13.80
C ARG A 231 -13.83 -5.34 12.58
N PHE A 232 -13.25 -4.15 12.62
CA PHE A 232 -13.28 -3.26 11.46
C PHE A 232 -12.51 -3.84 10.27
N ALA A 233 -11.36 -4.49 10.49
CA ALA A 233 -10.60 -5.18 9.44
C ALA A 233 -11.40 -6.36 8.85
N GLU A 234 -12.13 -7.13 9.66
CA GLU A 234 -13.01 -8.22 9.21
C GLU A 234 -14.16 -7.67 8.34
N ARG A 235 -14.76 -6.52 8.72
CA ARG A 235 -15.78 -5.84 7.89
C ARG A 235 -15.19 -5.34 6.58
N LEU A 236 -14.01 -4.77 6.61
CA LEU A 236 -13.30 -4.29 5.42
C LEU A 236 -12.99 -5.45 4.46
N GLU A 237 -12.50 -6.59 4.98
CA GLU A 237 -12.25 -7.80 4.20
C GLU A 237 -13.53 -8.32 3.55
N THR A 238 -14.63 -8.38 4.31
CA THR A 238 -15.95 -8.77 3.80
C THR A 238 -16.43 -7.84 2.68
N ALA A 239 -16.23 -6.53 2.83
CA ALA A 239 -16.59 -5.56 1.80
C ALA A 239 -15.78 -5.77 0.52
N VAL A 240 -14.47 -6.01 0.61
CA VAL A 240 -13.63 -6.30 -0.57
C VAL A 240 -14.00 -7.65 -1.19
N ALA A 241 -14.39 -8.65 -0.39
CA ALA A 241 -14.90 -9.93 -0.89
C ALA A 241 -16.21 -9.76 -1.69
N ALA A 242 -17.12 -8.92 -1.21
CA ALA A 242 -18.35 -8.59 -1.93
C ALA A 242 -18.08 -7.88 -3.27
N LEU A 243 -17.06 -7.00 -3.34
CA LEU A 243 -16.63 -6.38 -4.60
C LEU A 243 -16.00 -7.39 -5.56
N ALA A 244 -15.28 -8.38 -5.05
CA ALA A 244 -14.74 -9.47 -5.87
C ALA A 244 -15.86 -10.33 -6.46
N ASP A 245 -16.92 -10.59 -5.69
CA ASP A 245 -18.11 -11.30 -6.17
C ASP A 245 -18.88 -10.45 -7.21
N GLU A 246 -19.02 -9.15 -6.98
CA GLU A 246 -19.60 -8.19 -7.94
C GLU A 246 -18.85 -8.20 -9.28
N ALA A 247 -17.52 -8.24 -9.25
CA ALA A 247 -16.70 -8.29 -10.47
C ALA A 247 -16.80 -9.60 -11.25
N THR A 248 -17.21 -10.70 -10.60
CA THR A 248 -17.35 -12.04 -11.21
C THR A 248 -18.77 -12.41 -11.60
N THR A 249 -19.76 -11.77 -11.00
CA THR A 249 -21.19 -12.02 -11.25
C THR A 249 -21.89 -10.75 -11.76
N ASP A 250 -22.65 -10.11 -10.90
CA ASP A 250 -23.27 -8.80 -11.07
C ASP A 250 -23.54 -8.18 -9.69
N TRP A 251 -23.80 -6.88 -9.71
CA TRP A 251 -24.07 -6.11 -8.47
C TRP A 251 -25.21 -6.70 -7.63
N TRP A 252 -26.30 -7.13 -8.28
CA TRP A 252 -27.48 -7.60 -7.57
C TRP A 252 -27.25 -8.94 -6.88
N GLN A 253 -26.60 -9.88 -7.56
CA GLN A 253 -26.26 -11.19 -6.99
C GLN A 253 -25.24 -11.05 -5.86
N ALA A 254 -24.22 -10.23 -6.05
CA ALA A 254 -23.24 -9.95 -5.02
C ALA A 254 -23.86 -9.35 -3.76
N ARG A 255 -24.79 -8.39 -3.91
CA ARG A 255 -25.52 -7.79 -2.79
C ARG A 255 -26.41 -8.78 -2.06
N LYS A 256 -27.12 -9.66 -2.77
CA LYS A 256 -27.89 -10.75 -2.15
C LYS A 256 -27.02 -11.67 -1.31
N ARG A 257 -25.87 -12.10 -1.84
CA ARG A 257 -24.92 -12.96 -1.13
C ARG A 257 -24.30 -12.25 0.06
N ALA A 258 -23.94 -11.00 -0.08
CA ALA A 258 -23.40 -10.20 1.01
C ALA A 258 -24.41 -10.05 2.16
N HIS A 259 -25.68 -9.78 1.84
CA HIS A 259 -26.76 -9.72 2.82
C HIS A 259 -27.02 -11.07 3.50
N ALA A 260 -26.93 -12.16 2.76
CA ALA A 260 -27.10 -13.53 3.28
C ALA A 260 -25.84 -14.06 4.00
N GLY A 261 -24.71 -13.32 4.02
CA GLY A 261 -23.45 -13.78 4.59
C GLY A 261 -22.81 -14.95 3.81
N THR A 262 -23.12 -15.06 2.52
CA THR A 262 -22.65 -16.17 1.64
C THR A 262 -21.71 -15.71 0.52
N SER A 263 -21.16 -14.49 0.62
CA SER A 263 -20.13 -14.01 -0.31
C SER A 263 -18.93 -14.96 -0.32
N PRO A 264 -18.37 -15.30 -1.50
CA PRO A 264 -17.17 -16.10 -1.59
C PRO A 264 -15.99 -15.42 -0.85
N ASP A 265 -15.21 -16.23 -0.15
CA ASP A 265 -14.01 -15.77 0.54
C ASP A 265 -12.91 -15.39 -0.48
N LEU A 266 -12.20 -14.30 -0.24
CA LEU A 266 -11.03 -13.90 -1.01
C LEU A 266 -9.89 -14.90 -0.93
N THR A 267 -9.81 -15.64 0.17
CA THR A 267 -8.71 -16.57 0.45
C THR A 267 -8.77 -17.84 -0.40
N GLY A 268 -9.85 -18.03 -1.16
CA GLY A 268 -10.04 -19.14 -2.08
C GLY A 268 -10.38 -20.47 -1.38
N PRO A 269 -10.52 -21.56 -2.13
CA PRO A 269 -10.96 -22.84 -1.58
C PRO A 269 -9.96 -23.41 -0.58
N GLN A 270 -10.44 -23.98 0.52
CA GLN A 270 -9.62 -24.55 1.58
C GLN A 270 -8.66 -25.66 1.10
N ALA A 271 -9.02 -26.38 0.04
CA ALA A 271 -8.16 -27.39 -0.59
C ALA A 271 -6.79 -26.83 -1.07
N GLY A 272 -6.71 -25.54 -1.32
CA GLY A 272 -5.45 -24.86 -1.67
C GLY A 272 -4.65 -24.34 -0.49
N ALA A 273 -5.19 -24.35 0.72
CA ALA A 273 -4.57 -23.71 1.91
C ALA A 273 -3.18 -24.28 2.22
N TRP A 274 -2.96 -25.59 2.05
CA TRP A 274 -1.65 -26.21 2.26
C TRP A 274 -0.60 -25.72 1.25
N ARG A 275 -0.98 -25.50 -0.02
CA ARG A 275 -0.08 -24.94 -1.05
C ARG A 275 0.31 -23.51 -0.70
N ARG A 276 -0.65 -22.75 -0.18
CA ARG A 276 -0.43 -21.36 0.27
C ARG A 276 0.52 -21.31 1.45
N ILE A 277 0.27 -22.12 2.49
CA ILE A 277 1.15 -22.23 3.67
C ILE A 277 2.57 -22.64 3.24
N TRP A 278 2.68 -23.61 2.33
CA TRP A 278 3.96 -24.04 1.81
C TRP A 278 4.68 -22.95 1.01
N ALA A 279 3.97 -22.20 0.17
CA ALA A 279 4.55 -21.09 -0.60
C ALA A 279 5.02 -19.94 0.30
N LEU A 280 4.26 -19.62 1.36
CA LEU A 280 4.65 -18.63 2.36
C LEU A 280 5.84 -19.10 3.19
N GLY A 281 5.87 -20.36 3.63
CA GLY A 281 6.96 -20.96 4.40
C GLY A 281 8.29 -21.09 3.60
N LYS A 282 8.20 -21.21 2.27
CA LYS A 282 9.39 -21.25 1.41
C LYS A 282 10.08 -19.87 1.29
N ASN A 283 9.32 -18.78 1.39
CA ASN A 283 9.89 -17.42 1.36
C ASN A 283 10.68 -17.08 2.63
N ASP A 284 10.28 -17.56 3.80
CA ASP A 284 11.02 -17.36 5.06
C ASP A 284 12.34 -18.16 5.07
N ARG A 285 12.40 -19.27 4.35
CA ARG A 285 13.63 -20.10 4.27
C ARG A 285 14.62 -19.63 3.21
N GLN A 286 14.20 -18.87 2.19
CA GLN A 286 15.13 -18.37 1.16
C GLN A 286 16.06 -17.26 1.65
N THR A 287 15.76 -16.63 2.79
CA THR A 287 16.66 -15.69 3.46
C THR A 287 17.76 -16.40 4.27
N GLN A 288 17.70 -17.71 4.45
CA GLN A 288 18.62 -18.47 5.32
C GLN A 288 19.33 -19.65 4.67
N THR A 289 19.15 -19.96 3.40
CA THR A 289 19.84 -21.14 2.85
C THR A 289 20.95 -20.78 1.87
N ARG A 290 22.21 -20.86 2.39
CA ARG A 290 23.37 -21.27 1.63
C ARG A 290 22.98 -22.47 0.73
N ARG A 291 23.24 -22.35 -0.58
CA ARG A 291 23.13 -23.45 -1.55
C ARG A 291 23.83 -24.68 -0.98
N ARG A 292 23.08 -25.71 -0.57
CA ARG A 292 23.62 -27.04 -0.43
C ARG A 292 23.97 -27.53 -1.85
N ARG A 293 25.25 -27.59 -2.15
CA ARG A 293 25.72 -28.34 -3.30
C ARG A 293 25.41 -29.83 -3.04
N TRP A 294 24.73 -30.48 -3.95
CA TRP A 294 24.67 -31.92 -3.99
C TRP A 294 26.10 -32.45 -4.23
N PRO A 295 26.53 -33.53 -3.55
CA PRO A 295 27.77 -34.18 -3.89
C PRO A 295 27.62 -34.73 -5.32
N ASN A 296 28.62 -34.44 -6.16
CA ASN A 296 28.79 -35.13 -7.43
C ASN A 296 29.09 -36.58 -7.10
N LEU A 297 28.27 -37.52 -7.58
CA LEU A 297 28.60 -38.94 -7.71
C LEU A 297 29.35 -39.12 -9.04
#